data_869c12b56a8eb54fc250561bd2124615
#
_entry.id   869c12b56a8eb54fc250561bd2124615
#
_cell.length_a   1.000
_cell.length_b   1.000
_cell.length_c   1.000
_cell.angle_alpha   90.00
_cell.angle_beta   90.00
_cell.angle_gamma   90.00
#
_symmetry.space_group_name_H-M   'P 1'
#
loop_
_entity.id
_entity.type
_entity.pdbx_description
1 polymer ?
#
loop_
_entity_poly.entity_id
_entity_poly.type
_entity_poly.pdbx_seq_one_letter_code
_entity_poly.pdbx_strand_id
1 'polypeptide(L)'
;MLTWLQRNSLTFPPLEKAMRDPNGLLAAGGDLSADRLVQAYRHGCFPWFSEGQPILWWSPDPRTVLFPDELHVSRSLGKLLRKQRYQVTFDQDFEAVIRACAAPRDYADGTWITEAMQDAYLELHRRGFAHSVEVWDQGQLVGGLYGLAMGQLFFGESMFSRADNASKYGFATLVQHLKDAGFVLIDCQMPTDHLHSLGARAISRREFADYLARHLDQPGRATWVC
;
A
#
# COMPACT_ATOMS: atom_id res chain seq x y z
N MET A 1 -24.24 -11.94 -7.64
CA MET A 1 -23.36 -12.67 -8.59
C MET A 1 -22.08 -11.88 -8.72
N LEU A 2 -20.89 -12.52 -8.61
CA LEU A 2 -19.59 -11.85 -8.76
C LEU A 2 -19.41 -11.36 -10.21
N THR A 3 -18.97 -10.10 -10.37
CA THR A 3 -18.69 -9.52 -11.69
C THR A 3 -17.37 -10.06 -12.22
N TRP A 4 -17.38 -10.56 -13.49
CA TRP A 4 -16.17 -10.97 -14.18
C TRP A 4 -15.69 -9.88 -15.11
N LEU A 5 -14.48 -9.35 -14.88
CA LEU A 5 -13.92 -8.26 -15.68
C LEU A 5 -13.38 -8.76 -17.02
N GLN A 6 -13.68 -8.00 -18.09
CA GLN A 6 -13.15 -8.25 -19.43
C GLN A 6 -11.76 -7.60 -19.57
N ARG A 7 -10.85 -8.23 -20.33
CA ARG A 7 -9.50 -7.68 -20.58
C ARG A 7 -9.50 -6.37 -21.39
N ASN A 8 -10.50 -6.19 -22.23
CA ASN A 8 -10.62 -5.02 -23.13
C ASN A 8 -11.39 -3.83 -22.52
N SER A 9 -11.74 -3.87 -21.24
CA SER A 9 -12.45 -2.80 -20.53
C SER A 9 -11.83 -2.57 -19.16
N LEU A 10 -11.52 -1.33 -18.83
CA LEU A 10 -10.97 -0.91 -17.53
C LEU A 10 -12.06 -0.62 -16.49
N THR A 11 -13.34 -0.82 -16.84
CA THR A 11 -14.47 -0.49 -15.97
C THR A 11 -14.59 -1.48 -14.82
N PHE A 12 -14.76 -0.96 -13.62
CA PHE A 12 -15.09 -1.73 -12.41
C PHE A 12 -16.59 -1.57 -12.07
N PRO A 13 -17.20 -2.58 -11.42
CA PRO A 13 -18.57 -2.43 -10.92
C PRO A 13 -18.60 -1.43 -9.75
N PRO A 14 -19.75 -0.78 -9.48
CA PRO A 14 -19.89 0.10 -8.31
C PRO A 14 -19.48 -0.58 -7.01
N LEU A 15 -18.83 0.14 -6.11
CA LEU A 15 -18.28 -0.39 -4.84
C LEU A 15 -19.35 -1.03 -3.95
N GLU A 16 -20.61 -0.59 -4.05
CA GLU A 16 -21.75 -1.12 -3.30
C GLU A 16 -22.09 -2.57 -3.68
N LYS A 17 -21.58 -3.04 -4.83
CA LYS A 17 -21.71 -4.44 -5.27
C LYS A 17 -20.69 -5.37 -4.61
N ALA A 18 -19.72 -4.84 -3.87
CA ALA A 18 -18.78 -5.67 -3.13
C ALA A 18 -19.52 -6.56 -2.12
N MET A 19 -19.14 -7.83 -2.09
CA MET A 19 -19.77 -8.84 -1.24
C MET A 19 -19.55 -8.51 0.24
N ARG A 20 -20.49 -8.94 1.08
CA ARG A 20 -20.36 -8.89 2.54
C ARG A 20 -19.58 -10.08 3.07
N ASP A 21 -19.69 -11.21 2.38
CA ASP A 21 -18.97 -12.46 2.69
C ASP A 21 -18.58 -13.14 1.35
N PRO A 22 -17.27 -13.27 1.06
CA PRO A 22 -16.16 -12.66 1.80
C PRO A 22 -16.17 -11.14 1.70
N ASN A 23 -15.85 -10.47 2.82
CA ASN A 23 -15.95 -9.00 2.94
C ASN A 23 -15.09 -8.26 1.90
N GLY A 24 -15.77 -7.52 1.03
CA GLY A 24 -15.13 -6.64 0.08
C GLY A 24 -14.82 -7.25 -1.29
N LEU A 25 -15.08 -8.53 -1.54
CA LEU A 25 -14.87 -9.10 -2.86
C LEU A 25 -15.80 -8.42 -3.88
N LEU A 26 -15.20 -7.69 -4.82
CA LEU A 26 -15.91 -6.84 -5.77
C LEU A 26 -16.04 -7.47 -7.16
N ALA A 27 -14.92 -8.01 -7.68
CA ALA A 27 -14.85 -8.56 -9.02
C ALA A 27 -13.74 -9.62 -9.14
N ALA A 28 -13.79 -10.38 -10.25
CA ALA A 28 -12.74 -11.32 -10.62
C ALA A 28 -12.32 -11.12 -12.09
N GLY A 29 -11.13 -11.60 -12.47
CA GLY A 29 -10.65 -11.55 -13.86
C GLY A 29 -10.00 -10.21 -14.22
N GLY A 30 -10.01 -9.87 -15.51
CA GLY A 30 -9.26 -8.74 -16.06
C GLY A 30 -7.79 -9.09 -16.30
N ASP A 31 -6.89 -8.15 -16.01
CA ASP A 31 -5.43 -8.27 -16.13
C ASP A 31 -4.74 -7.39 -15.07
N LEU A 32 -3.41 -7.42 -15.02
CA LEU A 32 -2.58 -6.60 -14.13
C LEU A 32 -1.88 -5.45 -14.87
N SER A 33 -2.42 -4.99 -16.00
CA SER A 33 -1.85 -3.83 -16.69
C SER A 33 -1.83 -2.61 -15.77
N ALA A 34 -0.81 -1.76 -15.93
CA ALA A 34 -0.68 -0.55 -15.12
C ALA A 34 -1.91 0.35 -15.21
N ASP A 35 -2.53 0.45 -16.40
CA ASP A 35 -3.76 1.24 -16.59
C ASP A 35 -4.92 0.69 -15.76
N ARG A 36 -5.08 -0.64 -15.71
CA ARG A 36 -6.11 -1.28 -14.88
C ARG A 36 -5.84 -1.09 -13.40
N LEU A 37 -4.59 -1.24 -12.96
CA LEU A 37 -4.21 -1.01 -11.56
C LEU A 37 -4.48 0.43 -11.15
N VAL A 38 -4.08 1.41 -11.95
CA VAL A 38 -4.38 2.82 -11.71
C VAL A 38 -5.89 3.05 -11.60
N GLN A 39 -6.68 2.49 -12.51
CA GLN A 39 -8.14 2.59 -12.45
C GLN A 39 -8.73 1.88 -11.22
N ALA A 40 -8.19 0.75 -10.80
CA ALA A 40 -8.62 0.05 -9.59
C ALA A 40 -8.45 0.91 -8.34
N TYR A 41 -7.26 1.49 -8.14
CA TYR A 41 -6.99 2.37 -7.00
C TYR A 41 -7.84 3.65 -7.06
N ARG A 42 -8.01 4.25 -8.24
CA ARG A 42 -8.93 5.38 -8.43
C ARG A 42 -10.37 5.04 -8.08
N HIS A 43 -10.78 3.81 -8.35
CA HIS A 43 -12.12 3.32 -8.04
C HIS A 43 -12.29 2.92 -6.57
N GLY A 44 -11.19 2.71 -5.81
CA GLY A 44 -11.21 2.30 -4.40
C GLY A 44 -11.11 0.80 -4.17
N CYS A 45 -10.65 0.04 -5.17
CA CYS A 45 -10.39 -1.38 -5.03
C CYS A 45 -8.92 -1.71 -5.35
N PHE A 46 -8.48 -2.89 -4.92
CA PHE A 46 -7.11 -3.37 -5.08
C PHE A 46 -7.10 -4.86 -5.42
N PRO A 47 -6.05 -5.38 -6.08
CA PRO A 47 -5.90 -6.79 -6.37
C PRO A 47 -5.35 -7.54 -5.15
N TRP A 48 -5.97 -8.68 -4.82
CA TRP A 48 -5.43 -9.60 -3.82
C TRP A 48 -5.92 -11.01 -4.12
N PHE A 49 -4.99 -11.90 -4.45
CA PHE A 49 -5.24 -13.27 -4.86
C PHE A 49 -3.98 -14.13 -4.69
N SER A 50 -4.15 -15.44 -4.60
CA SER A 50 -3.03 -16.39 -4.53
C SER A 50 -2.67 -16.94 -5.91
N GLU A 51 -1.47 -17.49 -6.05
CA GLU A 51 -1.05 -18.16 -7.27
C GLU A 51 -2.05 -19.27 -7.66
N GLY A 52 -2.33 -19.38 -8.96
CA GLY A 52 -3.33 -20.32 -9.50
C GLY A 52 -4.78 -19.86 -9.37
N GLN A 53 -5.06 -18.78 -8.66
CA GLN A 53 -6.39 -18.16 -8.62
C GLN A 53 -6.56 -17.14 -9.75
N PRO A 54 -7.81 -16.85 -10.18
CA PRO A 54 -8.07 -15.67 -10.99
C PRO A 54 -7.71 -14.41 -10.20
N ILE A 55 -7.40 -13.32 -10.88
CA ILE A 55 -7.23 -12.01 -10.25
C ILE A 55 -8.53 -11.65 -9.53
N LEU A 56 -8.45 -11.37 -8.23
CA LEU A 56 -9.55 -10.94 -7.40
C LEU A 56 -9.36 -9.49 -6.97
N TRP A 57 -10.43 -8.69 -7.07
CA TRP A 57 -10.46 -7.27 -6.76
C TRP A 57 -11.31 -7.02 -5.54
N TRP A 58 -10.78 -6.26 -4.58
CA TRP A 58 -11.35 -6.11 -3.25
C TRP A 58 -11.58 -4.64 -2.88
N SER A 59 -12.69 -4.38 -2.22
CA SER A 59 -12.99 -3.11 -1.54
C SER A 59 -13.71 -3.42 -0.22
N PRO A 60 -12.97 -3.70 0.85
CA PRO A 60 -13.56 -4.07 2.14
C PRO A 60 -14.34 -2.92 2.80
N ASP A 61 -15.28 -3.30 3.66
CA ASP A 61 -16.04 -2.38 4.50
C ASP A 61 -16.19 -2.98 5.92
N PRO A 62 -15.55 -2.39 6.93
CA PRO A 62 -14.83 -1.12 6.91
C PRO A 62 -13.46 -1.19 6.19
N ARG A 63 -12.94 -0.03 5.79
CA ARG A 63 -11.59 0.15 5.25
C ARG A 63 -10.65 0.61 6.35
N THR A 64 -9.47 -0.01 6.47
CA THR A 64 -8.43 0.46 7.40
C THR A 64 -7.58 1.53 6.77
N VAL A 65 -7.44 2.66 7.45
CA VAL A 65 -6.66 3.81 6.99
C VAL A 65 -5.85 4.42 8.14
N LEU A 66 -4.81 5.14 7.80
CA LEU A 66 -4.08 6.00 8.73
C LEU A 66 -4.14 7.45 8.23
N PHE A 67 -4.54 8.36 9.09
CA PHE A 67 -4.38 9.78 8.85
C PHE A 67 -2.98 10.21 9.31
N PRO A 68 -2.19 10.92 8.49
CA PRO A 68 -0.81 11.27 8.85
C PRO A 68 -0.68 11.99 10.20
N ASP A 69 -1.70 12.79 10.57
CA ASP A 69 -1.74 13.47 11.87
C ASP A 69 -2.05 12.55 13.06
N GLU A 70 -2.57 11.36 12.81
CA GLU A 70 -2.94 10.37 13.84
C GLU A 70 -1.85 9.31 14.05
N LEU A 71 -0.66 9.44 13.42
CA LEU A 71 0.43 8.48 13.61
C LEU A 71 0.83 8.36 15.08
N HIS A 72 0.71 7.15 15.62
CA HIS A 72 1.19 6.84 16.96
C HIS A 72 2.63 6.33 16.94
N VAL A 73 3.54 7.11 17.49
CA VAL A 73 4.96 6.73 17.64
C VAL A 73 5.23 6.29 19.08
N SER A 74 5.43 4.99 19.28
CA SER A 74 5.75 4.44 20.58
C SER A 74 7.05 5.05 21.15
N ARG A 75 7.22 5.00 22.47
CA ARG A 75 8.42 5.54 23.15
C ARG A 75 9.72 4.93 22.62
N SER A 76 9.72 3.62 22.34
CA SER A 76 10.88 2.90 21.79
C SER A 76 11.18 3.34 20.35
N LEU A 77 10.18 3.41 19.48
CA LEU A 77 10.33 3.88 18.11
C LEU A 77 10.81 5.34 18.07
N GLY A 78 10.23 6.22 18.90
CA GLY A 78 10.65 7.62 18.99
C GLY A 78 12.11 7.79 19.43
N LYS A 79 12.62 6.87 20.28
CA LYS A 79 14.04 6.83 20.65
C LYS A 79 14.94 6.46 19.46
N LEU A 80 14.51 5.50 18.61
CA LEU A 80 15.26 5.11 17.42
C LEU A 80 15.28 6.24 16.39
N LEU A 81 14.14 6.88 16.14
CA LEU A 81 14.04 8.01 15.22
C LEU A 81 14.95 9.19 15.65
N ARG A 82 14.90 9.59 16.92
CA ARG A 82 15.77 10.66 17.44
C ARG A 82 17.25 10.33 17.37
N LYS A 83 17.62 9.04 17.48
CA LYS A 83 19.01 8.59 17.36
C LYS A 83 19.46 8.39 15.90
N GLN A 84 18.58 8.57 14.95
CA GLN A 84 18.85 8.29 13.54
C GLN A 84 19.48 6.89 13.34
N ARG A 85 18.85 5.87 13.99
CA ARG A 85 19.42 4.51 14.06
C ARG A 85 19.62 3.88 12.68
N TYR A 86 18.74 4.19 11.73
CA TYR A 86 18.76 3.68 10.36
C TYR A 86 18.82 4.84 9.37
N GLN A 87 19.44 4.60 8.23
CA GLN A 87 19.32 5.47 7.07
C GLN A 87 18.04 5.10 6.32
N VAL A 88 17.30 6.10 5.84
CA VAL A 88 16.09 5.89 5.01
C VAL A 88 16.29 6.60 3.68
N THR A 89 15.91 5.90 2.61
CA THR A 89 15.88 6.43 1.24
C THR A 89 14.51 6.20 0.63
N PHE A 90 14.22 6.88 -0.46
CA PHE A 90 13.01 6.73 -1.24
C PHE A 90 13.39 6.42 -2.69
N ASP A 91 12.74 5.44 -3.29
CA ASP A 91 12.91 5.01 -4.70
C ASP A 91 14.36 4.70 -5.12
N GLN A 92 15.22 4.37 -4.17
CA GLN A 92 16.61 4.00 -4.47
C GLN A 92 16.71 2.57 -5.03
N ASP A 93 15.92 1.64 -4.49
CA ASP A 93 15.91 0.24 -4.92
C ASP A 93 14.53 -0.41 -4.75
N PHE A 94 13.57 0.06 -5.55
CA PHE A 94 12.18 -0.45 -5.53
C PHE A 94 12.15 -1.97 -5.76
N GLU A 95 12.98 -2.48 -6.68
CA GLU A 95 13.01 -3.90 -7.01
C GLU A 95 13.47 -4.76 -5.81
N ALA A 96 14.49 -4.33 -5.07
CA ALA A 96 14.92 -5.03 -3.85
C ALA A 96 13.84 -5.01 -2.77
N VAL A 97 13.10 -3.89 -2.63
CA VAL A 97 12.01 -3.78 -1.65
C VAL A 97 10.86 -4.72 -1.98
N ILE A 98 10.35 -4.72 -3.22
CA ILE A 98 9.21 -5.57 -3.59
C ILE A 98 9.57 -7.05 -3.51
N ARG A 99 10.78 -7.45 -3.93
CA ARG A 99 11.29 -8.82 -3.77
C ARG A 99 11.41 -9.22 -2.29
N ALA A 100 11.88 -8.33 -1.43
CA ALA A 100 11.95 -8.59 0.00
C ALA A 100 10.55 -8.72 0.64
N CYS A 101 9.56 -7.95 0.18
CA CYS A 101 8.17 -8.08 0.59
C CYS A 101 7.52 -9.39 0.11
N ALA A 102 7.94 -9.89 -1.06
CA ALA A 102 7.46 -11.14 -1.65
C ALA A 102 8.11 -12.40 -1.05
N ALA A 103 9.22 -12.26 -0.32
CA ALA A 103 9.92 -13.39 0.28
C ALA A 103 9.00 -14.18 1.23
N PRO A 104 9.12 -15.53 1.28
CA PRO A 104 8.36 -16.34 2.22
C PRO A 104 8.52 -15.83 3.66
N ARG A 105 7.45 -15.89 4.42
CA ARG A 105 7.44 -15.54 5.85
C ARG A 105 7.30 -16.82 6.66
N ASP A 106 7.99 -16.94 7.79
CA ASP A 106 8.00 -18.14 8.63
C ASP A 106 6.62 -18.60 9.12
N TYR A 107 5.61 -17.73 9.00
CA TYR A 107 4.24 -17.95 9.48
C TYR A 107 3.18 -17.98 8.36
N ALA A 108 3.58 -18.01 7.08
CA ALA A 108 2.64 -18.02 5.97
C ALA A 108 3.07 -18.97 4.85
N ASP A 109 2.18 -19.85 4.42
CA ASP A 109 2.37 -20.71 3.26
C ASP A 109 2.23 -19.90 1.95
N GLY A 110 3.36 -19.29 1.50
CA GLY A 110 3.40 -18.53 0.26
C GLY A 110 3.20 -17.01 0.41
N THR A 111 3.20 -16.34 -0.71
CA THR A 111 2.98 -14.89 -0.81
C THR A 111 1.92 -14.59 -1.87
N TRP A 112 1.14 -13.54 -1.64
CA TRP A 112 0.23 -13.00 -2.66
C TRP A 112 0.97 -12.11 -3.69
N ILE A 113 2.23 -11.71 -3.39
CA ILE A 113 3.06 -10.90 -4.29
C ILE A 113 3.77 -11.85 -5.28
N THR A 114 2.98 -12.39 -6.21
CA THR A 114 3.48 -13.29 -7.28
C THR A 114 4.44 -12.55 -8.22
N GLU A 115 5.17 -13.27 -9.09
CA GLU A 115 6.02 -12.62 -10.10
C GLU A 115 5.22 -11.65 -10.98
N ALA A 116 4.02 -12.04 -11.41
CA ALA A 116 3.15 -11.16 -12.20
C ALA A 116 2.75 -9.88 -11.44
N MET A 117 2.55 -9.97 -10.12
CA MET A 117 2.33 -8.79 -9.28
C MET A 117 3.59 -7.93 -9.19
N GLN A 118 4.76 -8.54 -8.98
CA GLN A 118 6.03 -7.80 -8.93
C GLN A 118 6.27 -7.03 -10.23
N ASP A 119 6.12 -7.68 -11.38
CA ASP A 119 6.28 -7.03 -12.69
C ASP A 119 5.28 -5.87 -12.90
N ALA A 120 4.04 -6.05 -12.47
CA ALA A 120 3.01 -5.03 -12.58
C ALA A 120 3.32 -3.78 -11.73
N TYR A 121 3.82 -3.98 -10.49
CA TYR A 121 4.19 -2.85 -9.62
C TYR A 121 5.54 -2.22 -10.03
N LEU A 122 6.47 -2.97 -10.60
CA LEU A 122 7.67 -2.42 -11.24
C LEU A 122 7.29 -1.50 -12.41
N GLU A 123 6.29 -1.87 -13.21
CA GLU A 123 5.79 -1.00 -14.28
C GLU A 123 5.10 0.25 -13.72
N LEU A 124 4.32 0.13 -12.65
CA LEU A 124 3.75 1.29 -11.95
C LEU A 124 4.84 2.22 -11.39
N HIS A 125 5.93 1.65 -10.89
CA HIS A 125 7.08 2.43 -10.43
C HIS A 125 7.75 3.20 -11.58
N ARG A 126 8.01 2.56 -12.73
CA ARG A 126 8.56 3.22 -13.93
C ARG A 126 7.67 4.36 -14.42
N ARG A 127 6.35 4.26 -14.22
CA ARG A 127 5.37 5.30 -14.55
C ARG A 127 5.20 6.37 -13.47
N GLY A 128 5.91 6.27 -12.35
CA GLY A 128 5.86 7.23 -11.24
C GLY A 128 4.62 7.15 -10.37
N PHE A 129 3.92 6.02 -10.34
CA PHE A 129 2.79 5.77 -9.44
C PHE A 129 3.18 5.01 -8.19
N ALA A 130 4.06 4.01 -8.31
CA ALA A 130 4.51 3.20 -7.17
C ALA A 130 5.87 3.67 -6.67
N HIS A 131 6.01 3.71 -5.34
CA HIS A 131 7.17 4.25 -4.64
C HIS A 131 7.59 3.32 -3.51
N SER A 132 8.89 3.29 -3.23
CA SER A 132 9.47 2.50 -2.15
C SER A 132 10.11 3.36 -1.06
N VAL A 133 10.20 2.78 0.10
CA VAL A 133 11.00 3.29 1.22
C VAL A 133 11.97 2.19 1.62
N GLU A 134 13.24 2.48 1.58
CA GLU A 134 14.30 1.59 2.00
C GLU A 134 14.80 1.98 3.37
N VAL A 135 15.04 0.99 4.21
CA VAL A 135 15.66 1.16 5.54
C VAL A 135 16.98 0.41 5.58
N TRP A 136 18.06 1.15 5.75
CA TRP A 136 19.43 0.65 5.68
C TRP A 136 20.11 0.65 7.04
N ASP A 137 20.86 -0.42 7.32
CA ASP A 137 21.81 -0.51 8.44
C ASP A 137 23.17 -0.91 7.91
N GLN A 138 24.16 -0.03 8.03
CA GLN A 138 25.53 -0.24 7.53
C GLN A 138 25.58 -0.69 6.04
N GLY A 139 24.75 -0.07 5.20
CA GLY A 139 24.66 -0.37 3.77
C GLY A 139 23.88 -1.63 3.42
N GLN A 140 23.27 -2.31 4.39
CA GLN A 140 22.39 -3.46 4.16
C GLN A 140 20.93 -3.07 4.25
N LEU A 141 20.12 -3.56 3.33
CA LEU A 141 18.67 -3.36 3.32
C LEU A 141 18.02 -4.23 4.41
N VAL A 142 17.65 -3.61 5.53
CA VAL A 142 17.12 -4.29 6.72
C VAL A 142 15.61 -4.14 6.93
N GLY A 143 14.97 -3.29 6.16
CA GLY A 143 13.53 -3.09 6.18
C GLY A 143 13.10 -2.23 5.01
N GLY A 144 11.81 -2.15 4.79
CA GLY A 144 11.26 -1.32 3.72
C GLY A 144 9.78 -1.58 3.55
N LEU A 145 9.19 -0.77 2.68
CA LEU A 145 7.80 -0.88 2.27
C LEU A 145 7.63 -0.26 0.88
N TYR A 146 6.55 -0.60 0.22
CA TYR A 146 6.16 0.07 -1.01
C TYR A 146 4.66 0.34 -1.05
N GLY A 147 4.27 1.24 -1.93
CA GLY A 147 2.88 1.60 -2.15
C GLY A 147 2.73 2.54 -3.34
N LEU A 148 1.51 3.01 -3.58
CA LEU A 148 1.20 3.95 -4.64
C LEU A 148 0.91 5.34 -4.07
N ALA A 149 1.41 6.38 -4.73
CA ALA A 149 1.04 7.77 -4.46
C ALA A 149 0.17 8.28 -5.61
N MET A 150 -1.05 8.70 -5.29
CA MET A 150 -1.99 9.23 -6.26
C MET A 150 -2.71 10.45 -5.66
N GLY A 151 -2.46 11.61 -6.25
CA GLY A 151 -2.97 12.85 -5.67
C GLY A 151 -2.41 13.09 -4.26
N GLN A 152 -3.29 13.28 -3.29
CA GLN A 152 -2.95 13.45 -1.87
C GLN A 152 -3.21 12.17 -1.05
N LEU A 153 -3.24 11.00 -1.70
CA LEU A 153 -3.48 9.70 -1.08
C LEU A 153 -2.30 8.76 -1.34
N PHE A 154 -1.93 8.00 -0.32
CA PHE A 154 -0.95 6.94 -0.43
C PHE A 154 -1.61 5.59 -0.13
N PHE A 155 -1.39 4.61 -0.98
CA PHE A 155 -1.91 3.24 -0.84
C PHE A 155 -0.74 2.34 -0.45
N GLY A 156 -0.67 1.96 0.83
CA GLY A 156 0.38 1.07 1.32
C GLY A 156 0.11 -0.37 0.90
N GLU A 157 1.07 -1.04 0.28
CA GLU A 157 0.90 -2.39 -0.25
C GLU A 157 1.49 -3.46 0.68
N SER A 158 2.77 -3.37 0.95
CA SER A 158 3.45 -4.36 1.79
C SER A 158 4.69 -3.76 2.43
N MET A 159 5.11 -4.40 3.53
CA MET A 159 6.35 -4.04 4.22
C MET A 159 7.05 -5.29 4.74
N PHE A 160 8.37 -5.20 4.90
CA PHE A 160 9.19 -6.24 5.50
C PHE A 160 10.15 -5.67 6.54
N SER A 161 10.62 -6.52 7.44
CA SER A 161 11.59 -6.15 8.50
C SER A 161 12.54 -7.30 8.74
N ARG A 162 13.85 -7.03 8.67
CA ARG A 162 14.96 -7.95 9.00
C ARG A 162 15.73 -7.50 10.22
N ALA A 163 15.42 -6.33 10.76
CA ALA A 163 16.00 -5.79 11.98
C ALA A 163 14.91 -5.17 12.86
N ASP A 164 15.20 -5.02 14.15
CA ASP A 164 14.25 -4.53 15.14
C ASP A 164 13.64 -3.18 14.76
N ASN A 165 12.32 -3.15 14.64
CA ASN A 165 11.54 -1.96 14.29
C ASN A 165 11.87 -1.33 12.93
N ALA A 166 12.63 -1.98 12.04
CA ALA A 166 13.04 -1.38 10.77
C ALA A 166 11.82 -0.99 9.92
N SER A 167 10.81 -1.87 9.77
CA SER A 167 9.59 -1.52 9.04
C SER A 167 8.79 -0.37 9.68
N LYS A 168 8.67 -0.35 11.01
CA LYS A 168 8.01 0.76 11.74
C LYS A 168 8.77 2.07 11.58
N TYR A 169 10.11 2.00 11.57
CA TYR A 169 10.96 3.16 11.36
C TYR A 169 10.76 3.74 9.95
N GLY A 170 10.83 2.91 8.92
CA GLY A 170 10.56 3.32 7.53
C GLY A 170 9.16 3.88 7.36
N PHE A 171 8.15 3.21 7.92
CA PHE A 171 6.77 3.67 7.86
C PHE A 171 6.56 5.02 8.56
N ALA A 172 7.12 5.22 9.76
CA ALA A 172 7.02 6.50 10.47
C ALA A 172 7.72 7.63 9.69
N THR A 173 8.86 7.35 9.05
CA THR A 173 9.56 8.30 8.19
C THR A 173 8.72 8.64 6.95
N LEU A 174 8.11 7.63 6.30
CA LEU A 174 7.18 7.86 5.19
C LEU A 174 5.99 8.73 5.61
N VAL A 175 5.35 8.42 6.74
CA VAL A 175 4.18 9.19 7.20
C VAL A 175 4.54 10.66 7.42
N GLN A 176 5.70 10.94 7.99
CA GLN A 176 6.16 12.33 8.15
C GLN A 176 6.41 13.00 6.79
N HIS A 177 7.08 12.29 5.86
CA HIS A 177 7.32 12.78 4.51
C HIS A 177 6.01 13.09 3.76
N LEU A 178 5.03 12.19 3.83
CA LEU A 178 3.70 12.36 3.22
C LEU A 178 2.93 13.55 3.85
N LYS A 179 3.00 13.67 5.17
CA LYS A 179 2.38 14.80 5.91
C LYS A 179 2.94 16.13 5.44
N ASP A 180 4.27 16.26 5.36
CA ASP A 180 4.96 17.48 4.92
C ASP A 180 4.64 17.80 3.43
N ALA A 181 4.36 16.77 2.63
CA ALA A 181 3.95 16.88 1.24
C ALA A 181 2.43 17.12 1.04
N GLY A 182 1.65 17.22 2.11
CA GLY A 182 0.22 17.53 2.06
C GLY A 182 -0.69 16.34 1.75
N PHE A 183 -0.21 15.10 1.96
CA PHE A 183 -1.06 13.93 1.88
C PHE A 183 -2.02 13.87 3.07
N VAL A 184 -3.25 13.44 2.83
CA VAL A 184 -4.33 13.48 3.82
C VAL A 184 -4.69 12.10 4.37
N LEU A 185 -4.36 11.01 3.65
CA LEU A 185 -4.74 9.66 4.03
C LEU A 185 -3.76 8.63 3.46
N ILE A 186 -3.46 7.63 4.29
CA ILE A 186 -2.76 6.40 3.90
C ILE A 186 -3.76 5.26 3.97
N ASP A 187 -4.04 4.65 2.83
CA ASP A 187 -4.85 3.44 2.75
C ASP A 187 -4.03 2.23 3.18
N CYS A 188 -4.48 1.56 4.22
CA CYS A 188 -3.89 0.34 4.77
C CYS A 188 -4.73 -0.91 4.44
N GLN A 189 -5.79 -0.77 3.68
CA GLN A 189 -6.75 -1.79 3.22
C GLN A 189 -7.39 -2.60 4.36
N MET A 190 -6.64 -3.49 5.00
CA MET A 190 -7.10 -4.46 5.99
C MET A 190 -6.53 -4.17 7.38
N PRO A 191 -7.27 -4.47 8.45
CA PRO A 191 -6.78 -4.28 9.81
C PRO A 191 -5.69 -5.30 10.16
N THR A 192 -4.65 -4.85 10.83
CA THR A 192 -3.66 -5.69 11.51
C THR A 192 -3.28 -5.04 12.85
N ASP A 193 -2.87 -5.85 13.84
CA ASP A 193 -2.42 -5.34 15.13
C ASP A 193 -1.22 -4.39 14.97
N HIS A 194 -0.37 -4.68 13.99
CA HIS A 194 0.76 -3.82 13.63
C HIS A 194 0.31 -2.41 13.23
N LEU A 195 -0.63 -2.30 12.29
CA LEU A 195 -1.16 -1.02 11.81
C LEU A 195 -1.96 -0.29 12.91
N HIS A 196 -2.77 -1.02 13.69
CA HIS A 196 -3.44 -0.45 14.86
C HIS A 196 -2.46 0.15 15.86
N SER A 197 -1.31 -0.53 16.12
CA SER A 197 -0.27 -0.01 17.01
C SER A 197 0.36 1.30 16.52
N LEU A 198 0.21 1.61 15.23
CA LEU A 198 0.69 2.82 14.58
C LEU A 198 -0.40 3.90 14.43
N GLY A 199 -1.62 3.65 14.91
CA GLY A 199 -2.73 4.62 14.87
C GLY A 199 -3.72 4.42 13.73
N ALA A 200 -3.56 3.37 12.91
CA ALA A 200 -4.53 3.08 11.87
C ALA A 200 -5.91 2.72 12.47
N ARG A 201 -6.96 3.19 11.83
CA ARG A 201 -8.35 2.97 12.25
C ARG A 201 -9.27 2.66 11.07
N ALA A 202 -10.42 2.12 11.39
CA ALA A 202 -11.44 1.80 10.41
C ALA A 202 -12.31 3.04 10.06
N ILE A 203 -12.60 3.19 8.78
CA ILE A 203 -13.64 4.09 8.26
C ILE A 203 -14.59 3.30 7.37
N SER A 204 -15.78 3.80 7.11
CA SER A 204 -16.68 3.15 6.16
C SER A 204 -16.12 3.24 4.72
N ARG A 205 -16.44 2.26 3.87
CA ARG A 205 -16.11 2.33 2.43
C ARG A 205 -16.68 3.57 1.76
N ARG A 206 -17.84 4.06 2.20
CA ARG A 206 -18.42 5.30 1.71
C ARG A 206 -17.53 6.51 2.05
N GLU A 207 -17.10 6.61 3.29
CA GLU A 207 -16.19 7.67 3.73
C GLU A 207 -14.86 7.60 2.97
N PHE A 208 -14.32 6.39 2.75
CA PHE A 208 -13.13 6.19 1.92
C PHE A 208 -13.34 6.68 0.47
N ALA A 209 -14.48 6.35 -0.16
CA ALA A 209 -14.83 6.82 -1.50
C ALA A 209 -14.95 8.37 -1.56
N ASP A 210 -15.45 9.00 -0.49
CA ASP A 210 -15.50 10.47 -0.38
C ASP A 210 -14.08 11.10 -0.32
N TYR A 211 -13.10 10.42 0.32
CA TYR A 211 -11.69 10.84 0.28
C TYR A 211 -11.10 10.70 -1.12
N LEU A 212 -11.34 9.58 -1.81
CA LEU A 212 -10.91 9.40 -3.19
C LEU A 212 -11.43 10.53 -4.09
N ALA A 213 -12.73 10.79 -4.06
CA ALA A 213 -13.35 11.82 -4.90
C ALA A 213 -12.78 13.22 -4.67
N ARG A 214 -12.37 13.55 -3.44
CA ARG A 214 -11.86 14.88 -3.10
C ARG A 214 -10.37 15.05 -3.31
N HIS A 215 -9.56 13.99 -3.23
CA HIS A 215 -8.12 14.11 -3.06
C HIS A 215 -7.28 13.42 -4.13
N LEU A 216 -7.84 12.51 -4.95
CA LEU A 216 -7.08 11.81 -5.99
C LEU A 216 -6.54 12.72 -7.09
N ASP A 217 -7.28 13.78 -7.43
CA ASP A 217 -6.90 14.72 -8.49
C ASP A 217 -6.25 16.01 -7.94
N GLN A 218 -6.04 16.07 -6.62
CA GLN A 218 -5.30 17.16 -5.99
C GLN A 218 -3.80 16.85 -6.03
N PRO A 219 -2.92 17.81 -6.38
CA PRO A 219 -1.49 17.54 -6.48
C PRO A 219 -0.89 17.22 -5.11
N GLY A 220 -0.32 16.04 -4.97
CA GLY A 220 0.62 15.70 -3.90
C GLY A 220 1.99 16.34 -4.23
N ARG A 221 2.72 16.79 -3.21
CA ARG A 221 4.02 17.46 -3.36
C ARG A 221 5.20 16.60 -2.89
N ALA A 222 5.01 15.29 -2.76
CA ALA A 222 6.08 14.40 -2.35
C ALA A 222 7.18 14.34 -3.43
N THR A 223 8.42 14.44 -2.98
CA THR A 223 9.60 14.18 -3.82
C THR A 223 10.12 12.79 -3.44
N TRP A 224 10.19 11.90 -4.44
CA TRP A 224 10.56 10.49 -4.22
C TRP A 224 12.04 10.20 -4.54
N VAL A 225 12.83 11.23 -4.78
CA VAL A 225 14.26 11.12 -5.06
C VAL A 225 15.04 11.83 -3.95
N CYS A 226 15.95 11.11 -3.29
CA CYS A 226 16.93 11.68 -2.36
C CYS A 226 18.18 12.16 -3.09
#